data_3c5e8303bab8e1f139108371306d70b8
#
_entry.id   3c5e8303bab8e1f139108371306d70b8
#
_cell.length_a   1.000
_cell.length_b   1.000
_cell.length_c   1.000
_cell.angle_alpha   90.00
_cell.angle_beta   90.00
_cell.angle_gamma   90.00
#
_symmetry.space_group_name_H-M   'P 1'
#
loop_
_entity.id
_entity.type
_entity.pdbx_description
1 polymer ?
#
loop_
_entity_poly.entity_id
_entity_poly.type
_entity_poly.pdbx_seq_one_letter_code
_entity_poly.pdbx_strand_id
1 'polypeptide(L)'
;MSLLRATDVIAAADRIRPLVQRTPLVRSNALSAAAGGDVYLKLENAQTTGSFKLRGALNVLATLPPDVRTRGVVASSAGNHGLGVAYAAKHFGVPATIFVPSTAPQVKRDGITALGATLDMAQPHYDAAMDAAKAFAAARGAMYINPCLGDMLLAGQGTVALEILGELPDLATLVLNVGGGGLLGGCGAIVRATAPGVRIVGAQSVNTAAMSRSLAAGRVVEIENVPTLADGLAGQIDDEALDIGQRAIDEIVTLSEEEIGRTIAWLWREEGQRVEGAGACATGAVLTRKIQSIATPAAIVVSGGNIDETKFESLIA
;
A
#
# COMPACT_ATOMS: atom_id res chain seq x y z
N MET A 1 -1.52 -22.62 -4.55
CA MET A 1 -1.89 -21.27 -4.11
C MET A 1 -3.14 -20.82 -4.85
N SER A 2 -4.14 -20.32 -4.12
CA SER A 2 -5.35 -19.76 -4.74
C SER A 2 -4.95 -18.46 -5.43
N LEU A 3 -5.23 -18.34 -6.72
CA LEU A 3 -5.02 -17.09 -7.44
C LEU A 3 -6.20 -16.18 -7.13
N LEU A 4 -5.94 -15.00 -6.55
CA LEU A 4 -6.94 -13.96 -6.41
C LEU A 4 -7.59 -13.70 -7.78
N ARG A 5 -8.92 -13.82 -7.85
CA ARG A 5 -9.68 -13.63 -9.10
C ARG A 5 -10.24 -12.22 -9.18
N ALA A 6 -10.47 -11.73 -10.39
CA ALA A 6 -11.17 -10.45 -10.61
C ALA A 6 -12.54 -10.41 -9.91
N THR A 7 -13.27 -11.52 -9.88
CA THR A 7 -14.54 -11.64 -9.17
C THR A 7 -14.44 -11.39 -7.67
N ASP A 8 -13.31 -11.72 -7.05
CA ASP A 8 -13.07 -11.49 -5.62
C ASP A 8 -12.85 -10.01 -5.35
N VAL A 9 -12.17 -9.29 -6.27
CA VAL A 9 -11.99 -7.82 -6.22
C VAL A 9 -13.34 -7.10 -6.41
N ILE A 10 -14.15 -7.54 -7.37
CA ILE A 10 -15.49 -6.98 -7.61
C ILE A 10 -16.38 -7.16 -6.38
N ALA A 11 -16.41 -8.37 -5.80
CA ALA A 11 -17.15 -8.65 -4.58
C ALA A 11 -16.64 -7.83 -3.37
N ALA A 12 -15.32 -7.59 -3.29
CA ALA A 12 -14.76 -6.71 -2.29
C ALA A 12 -15.23 -5.26 -2.50
N ALA A 13 -15.21 -4.75 -3.74
CA ALA A 13 -15.68 -3.40 -4.05
C ALA A 13 -17.14 -3.20 -3.63
N ASP A 14 -18.03 -4.15 -3.94
CA ASP A 14 -19.44 -4.07 -3.52
C ASP A 14 -19.59 -4.05 -2.00
N ARG A 15 -18.77 -4.84 -1.30
CA ARG A 15 -18.79 -4.97 0.15
C ARG A 15 -18.30 -3.72 0.87
N ILE A 16 -17.20 -3.11 0.40
CA ILE A 16 -16.58 -1.96 1.08
C ILE A 16 -17.02 -0.60 0.54
N ARG A 17 -17.75 -0.54 -0.58
CA ARG A 17 -18.23 0.71 -1.20
C ARG A 17 -18.87 1.71 -0.20
N PRO A 18 -19.74 1.29 0.72
CA PRO A 18 -20.33 2.21 1.68
C PRO A 18 -19.36 2.66 2.80
N LEU A 19 -18.17 2.07 2.89
CA LEU A 19 -17.24 2.22 4.01
C LEU A 19 -15.96 2.96 3.64
N VAL A 20 -15.67 3.07 2.34
CA VAL A 20 -14.48 3.76 1.81
C VAL A 20 -14.87 4.99 1.02
N GLN A 21 -13.96 5.95 0.96
CA GLN A 21 -14.11 7.03 -0.01
C GLN A 21 -13.70 6.51 -1.39
N ARG A 22 -14.50 6.81 -2.42
CA ARG A 22 -14.01 6.74 -3.79
C ARG A 22 -13.05 7.91 -3.98
N THR A 23 -11.77 7.61 -3.91
CA THR A 23 -10.73 8.63 -3.94
C THR A 23 -10.63 9.29 -5.32
N PRO A 24 -10.26 10.58 -5.39
CA PRO A 24 -10.18 11.28 -6.67
C PRO A 24 -9.17 10.63 -7.63
N LEU A 25 -9.52 10.63 -8.92
CA LEU A 25 -8.62 10.38 -10.03
C LEU A 25 -8.46 11.70 -10.78
N VAL A 26 -7.35 12.40 -10.58
CA VAL A 26 -7.14 13.78 -11.04
C VAL A 26 -6.09 13.82 -12.14
N ARG A 27 -6.39 14.48 -13.26
CA ARG A 27 -5.40 14.69 -14.32
C ARG A 27 -4.34 15.69 -13.84
N SER A 28 -3.09 15.27 -13.87
CA SER A 28 -1.94 16.14 -13.61
C SER A 28 -1.51 16.86 -14.91
N ASN A 29 -1.61 18.17 -14.93
CA ASN A 29 -1.18 18.94 -16.08
C ASN A 29 0.33 18.87 -16.30
N ALA A 30 1.11 18.95 -15.22
CA ALA A 30 2.56 18.92 -15.26
C ALA A 30 3.10 17.56 -15.73
N LEU A 31 2.58 16.44 -15.16
CA LEU A 31 2.97 15.08 -15.58
C LEU A 31 2.51 14.79 -17.01
N SER A 32 1.32 15.25 -17.39
CA SER A 32 0.80 15.08 -18.76
C SER A 32 1.67 15.80 -19.78
N ALA A 33 2.12 17.01 -19.49
CA ALA A 33 3.04 17.75 -20.35
C ALA A 33 4.41 17.05 -20.46
N ALA A 34 4.92 16.52 -19.35
CA ALA A 34 6.20 15.81 -19.31
C ALA A 34 6.15 14.46 -20.05
N ALA A 35 5.01 13.77 -20.01
CA ALA A 35 4.80 12.47 -20.64
C ALA A 35 4.37 12.56 -22.12
N GLY A 36 3.90 13.72 -22.56
CA GLY A 36 3.35 13.91 -23.92
C GLY A 36 1.96 13.31 -24.11
N GLY A 37 1.20 13.07 -23.05
CA GLY A 37 -0.15 12.51 -23.06
C GLY A 37 -0.75 12.50 -21.67
N ASP A 38 -2.02 12.10 -21.52
CA ASP A 38 -2.75 12.22 -20.28
C ASP A 38 -2.22 11.33 -19.15
N VAL A 39 -1.85 11.96 -18.03
CA VAL A 39 -1.41 11.29 -16.80
C VAL A 39 -2.31 11.71 -15.64
N TYR A 40 -2.79 10.72 -14.90
CA TYR A 40 -3.72 10.91 -13.79
C TYR A 40 -3.10 10.42 -12.47
N LEU A 41 -3.43 11.09 -11.37
CA LEU A 41 -3.09 10.71 -10.01
C LEU A 41 -4.31 10.11 -9.31
N LYS A 42 -4.23 8.87 -8.86
CA LYS A 42 -5.21 8.24 -7.97
C LYS A 42 -4.82 8.54 -6.53
N LEU A 43 -5.58 9.39 -5.86
CA LEU A 43 -5.22 10.01 -4.59
C LEU A 43 -5.65 9.17 -3.38
N GLU A 44 -4.99 8.02 -3.15
CA GLU A 44 -5.25 7.19 -1.96
C GLU A 44 -4.75 7.84 -0.64
N ASN A 45 -3.92 8.88 -0.72
CA ASN A 45 -3.60 9.74 0.42
C ASN A 45 -4.84 10.51 0.94
N ALA A 46 -5.87 10.68 0.13
CA ALA A 46 -7.15 11.28 0.54
C ALA A 46 -8.15 10.28 1.15
N GLN A 47 -7.79 8.99 1.29
CA GLN A 47 -8.65 8.00 1.92
C GLN A 47 -8.84 8.31 3.41
N THR A 48 -9.92 7.85 4.02
CA THR A 48 -10.33 8.13 5.42
C THR A 48 -9.20 7.94 6.45
N THR A 49 -8.33 6.93 6.27
CA THR A 49 -7.16 6.73 7.13
C THR A 49 -5.85 7.21 6.50
N GLY A 50 -5.93 8.05 5.47
CA GLY A 50 -4.77 8.62 4.79
C GLY A 50 -4.00 7.65 3.89
N SER A 51 -4.53 6.46 3.59
CA SER A 51 -3.90 5.50 2.67
C SER A 51 -4.84 4.41 2.18
N PHE A 52 -4.45 3.74 1.08
CA PHE A 52 -5.17 2.61 0.49
C PHE A 52 -5.35 1.41 1.44
N LYS A 53 -4.52 1.29 2.47
CA LYS A 53 -4.50 0.13 3.40
C LYS A 53 -5.86 -0.12 4.05
N LEU A 54 -6.67 0.92 4.22
CA LEU A 54 -8.02 0.82 4.75
C LEU A 54 -8.90 -0.15 3.95
N ARG A 55 -8.77 -0.16 2.63
CA ARG A 55 -9.60 -0.96 1.72
C ARG A 55 -9.49 -2.47 2.02
N GLY A 56 -8.25 -2.96 2.10
CA GLY A 56 -7.97 -4.35 2.45
C GLY A 56 -8.40 -4.69 3.88
N ALA A 57 -8.12 -3.81 4.85
CA ALA A 57 -8.52 -4.02 6.24
C ALA A 57 -10.04 -4.14 6.38
N LEU A 58 -10.80 -3.23 5.78
CA LEU A 58 -12.27 -3.29 5.78
C LEU A 58 -12.80 -4.58 5.13
N ASN A 59 -12.22 -4.98 3.98
CA ASN A 59 -12.67 -6.19 3.32
C ASN A 59 -12.40 -7.45 4.16
N VAL A 60 -11.25 -7.55 4.83
CA VAL A 60 -10.96 -8.64 5.76
C VAL A 60 -11.97 -8.66 6.90
N LEU A 61 -12.16 -7.52 7.59
CA LEU A 61 -13.05 -7.43 8.76
C LEU A 61 -14.52 -7.73 8.39
N ALA A 62 -14.97 -7.29 7.22
CA ALA A 62 -16.32 -7.54 6.73
C ALA A 62 -16.59 -9.03 6.46
N THR A 63 -15.55 -9.81 6.17
CA THR A 63 -15.65 -11.25 5.84
C THR A 63 -15.34 -12.18 6.99
N LEU A 64 -15.01 -11.65 8.17
CA LEU A 64 -14.69 -12.48 9.35
C LEU A 64 -15.87 -13.35 9.76
N PRO A 65 -15.65 -14.66 10.00
CA PRO A 65 -16.62 -15.53 10.64
C PRO A 65 -17.01 -14.98 12.05
N PRO A 66 -18.25 -15.21 12.50
CA PRO A 66 -18.75 -14.70 13.79
C PRO A 66 -17.87 -15.09 15.00
N ASP A 67 -17.38 -16.30 15.00
CA ASP A 67 -16.51 -16.84 16.06
C ASP A 67 -15.13 -16.17 16.06
N VAL A 68 -14.57 -15.85 14.89
CA VAL A 68 -13.31 -15.08 14.76
C VAL A 68 -13.51 -13.64 15.21
N ARG A 69 -14.65 -13.01 14.89
CA ARG A 69 -14.97 -11.65 15.35
C ARG A 69 -14.91 -11.53 16.86
N THR A 70 -15.40 -12.54 17.59
CA THR A 70 -15.39 -12.54 19.05
C THR A 70 -13.98 -12.65 19.61
N ARG A 71 -13.10 -13.43 18.96
CA ARG A 71 -11.69 -13.58 19.37
C ARG A 71 -10.81 -12.39 18.99
N GLY A 72 -11.27 -11.60 18.00
CA GLY A 72 -10.61 -10.38 17.57
C GLY A 72 -9.57 -10.57 16.47
N VAL A 73 -8.93 -9.47 16.12
CA VAL A 73 -7.88 -9.40 15.09
C VAL A 73 -6.58 -8.86 15.66
N VAL A 74 -5.49 -9.25 15.03
CA VAL A 74 -4.12 -8.86 15.42
C VAL A 74 -3.38 -8.37 14.19
N ALA A 75 -2.62 -7.28 14.32
CA ALA A 75 -1.73 -6.81 13.27
C ALA A 75 -0.40 -6.33 13.88
N SER A 76 0.63 -6.25 13.03
CA SER A 76 1.93 -5.69 13.41
C SER A 76 2.25 -4.54 12.46
N SER A 77 1.99 -3.31 12.90
CA SER A 77 2.33 -2.08 12.16
C SER A 77 1.99 -0.83 12.96
N ALA A 78 2.95 0.08 13.11
CA ALA A 78 2.69 1.42 13.63
C ALA A 78 2.14 2.39 12.57
N GLY A 79 2.20 2.04 11.27
CA GLY A 79 1.83 2.90 10.15
C GLY A 79 0.44 2.63 9.57
N ASN A 80 0.30 2.82 8.27
CA ASN A 80 -0.95 2.77 7.52
C ASN A 80 -1.76 1.48 7.71
N HIS A 81 -1.08 0.33 7.83
CA HIS A 81 -1.76 -0.95 8.04
C HIS A 81 -2.39 -1.01 9.43
N GLY A 82 -1.64 -0.64 10.47
CA GLY A 82 -2.16 -0.59 11.84
C GLY A 82 -3.36 0.36 11.98
N LEU A 83 -3.28 1.56 11.39
CA LEU A 83 -4.40 2.52 11.34
C LEU A 83 -5.60 1.94 10.60
N GLY A 84 -5.38 1.31 9.44
CA GLY A 84 -6.46 0.69 8.66
C GLY A 84 -7.16 -0.43 9.42
N VAL A 85 -6.40 -1.33 10.08
CA VAL A 85 -6.95 -2.43 10.88
C VAL A 85 -7.69 -1.88 12.11
N ALA A 86 -7.11 -0.92 12.83
CA ALA A 86 -7.77 -0.30 14.00
C ALA A 86 -9.09 0.38 13.61
N TYR A 87 -9.10 1.13 12.50
CA TYR A 87 -10.32 1.77 11.99
C TYR A 87 -11.39 0.74 11.61
N ALA A 88 -11.01 -0.27 10.85
CA ALA A 88 -11.94 -1.32 10.44
C ALA A 88 -12.48 -2.10 11.65
N ALA A 89 -11.62 -2.42 12.61
CA ALA A 89 -12.01 -3.10 13.85
C ALA A 89 -13.02 -2.28 14.66
N LYS A 90 -12.78 -0.98 14.83
CA LYS A 90 -13.73 -0.05 15.47
C LYS A 90 -15.08 -0.04 14.75
N HIS A 91 -15.06 0.03 13.40
CA HIS A 91 -16.28 0.06 12.60
C HIS A 91 -17.14 -1.20 12.79
N PHE A 92 -16.51 -2.38 12.81
CA PHE A 92 -17.21 -3.66 12.93
C PHE A 92 -17.41 -4.13 14.40
N GLY A 93 -16.96 -3.36 15.38
CA GLY A 93 -17.04 -3.75 16.80
C GLY A 93 -16.20 -4.98 17.15
N VAL A 94 -15.07 -5.18 16.45
CA VAL A 94 -14.18 -6.32 16.63
C VAL A 94 -13.00 -5.90 17.52
N PRO A 95 -12.62 -6.65 18.57
CA PRO A 95 -11.41 -6.36 19.34
C PRO A 95 -10.17 -6.39 18.45
N ALA A 96 -9.30 -5.39 18.56
CA ALA A 96 -8.05 -5.34 17.81
C ALA A 96 -6.85 -5.13 18.74
N THR A 97 -5.79 -5.90 18.52
CA THR A 97 -4.49 -5.71 19.17
C THR A 97 -3.44 -5.44 18.11
N ILE A 98 -2.77 -4.29 18.22
CA ILE A 98 -1.76 -3.86 17.26
C ILE A 98 -0.40 -3.89 17.95
N PHE A 99 0.49 -4.72 17.44
CA PHE A 99 1.87 -4.82 17.89
C PHE A 99 2.74 -3.80 17.18
N VAL A 100 3.48 -3.03 17.93
CA VAL A 100 4.40 -2.02 17.42
C VAL A 100 5.73 -2.08 18.18
N PRO A 101 6.86 -1.73 17.56
CA PRO A 101 8.11 -1.66 18.32
C PRO A 101 8.03 -0.55 19.37
N SER A 102 8.76 -0.73 20.48
CA SER A 102 8.83 0.25 21.58
C SER A 102 9.31 1.64 21.10
N THR A 103 10.05 1.67 19.99
CA THR A 103 10.59 2.88 19.35
C THR A 103 9.59 3.56 18.40
N ALA A 104 8.38 3.03 18.24
CA ALA A 104 7.38 3.63 17.34
C ALA A 104 7.05 5.08 17.78
N PRO A 105 7.00 6.04 16.84
CA PRO A 105 6.69 7.44 17.14
C PRO A 105 5.36 7.61 17.88
N GLN A 106 5.31 8.55 18.84
CA GLN A 106 4.13 8.78 19.69
C GLN A 106 2.90 9.09 18.84
N VAL A 107 3.01 9.97 17.84
CA VAL A 107 1.90 10.37 16.97
C VAL A 107 1.24 9.18 16.27
N LYS A 108 2.06 8.18 15.83
CA LYS A 108 1.55 6.95 15.20
C LYS A 108 0.82 6.06 16.21
N ARG A 109 1.33 5.98 17.44
CA ARG A 109 0.68 5.24 18.56
C ARG A 109 -0.65 5.85 18.95
N ASP A 110 -0.69 7.17 19.10
CA ASP A 110 -1.89 7.92 19.48
C ASP A 110 -3.01 7.75 18.44
N GLY A 111 -2.68 7.77 17.15
CA GLY A 111 -3.65 7.54 16.09
C GLY A 111 -4.32 6.16 16.18
N ILE A 112 -3.56 5.11 16.47
CA ILE A 112 -4.10 3.74 16.63
C ILE A 112 -4.95 3.64 17.90
N THR A 113 -4.46 4.21 19.02
CA THR A 113 -5.16 4.18 20.31
C THR A 113 -6.47 4.96 20.28
N ALA A 114 -6.51 6.10 19.59
CA ALA A 114 -7.73 6.90 19.40
C ALA A 114 -8.82 6.14 18.62
N LEU A 115 -8.46 5.13 17.86
CA LEU A 115 -9.38 4.22 17.18
C LEU A 115 -9.89 3.09 18.09
N GLY A 116 -9.41 2.99 19.34
CA GLY A 116 -9.86 2.01 20.32
C GLY A 116 -9.12 0.65 20.26
N ALA A 117 -8.07 0.54 19.47
CA ALA A 117 -7.25 -0.67 19.45
C ALA A 117 -6.30 -0.74 20.67
N THR A 118 -6.05 -1.93 21.16
CA THR A 118 -5.01 -2.19 22.16
C THR A 118 -3.65 -2.18 21.50
N LEU A 119 -2.68 -1.44 22.08
CA LEU A 119 -1.29 -1.46 21.63
C LEU A 119 -0.46 -2.39 22.50
N ASP A 120 0.35 -3.25 21.86
CA ASP A 120 1.46 -3.96 22.48
C ASP A 120 2.79 -3.37 21.97
N MET A 121 3.61 -2.90 22.91
CA MET A 121 4.88 -2.21 22.64
C MET A 121 6.07 -2.90 23.31
N ALA A 122 5.93 -4.17 23.68
CA ALA A 122 6.97 -4.88 24.43
C ALA A 122 8.21 -5.21 23.60
N GLN A 123 8.14 -5.12 22.28
CA GLN A 123 9.19 -5.59 21.37
C GLN A 123 10.13 -4.46 20.93
N PRO A 124 11.46 -4.73 20.81
CA PRO A 124 12.44 -3.69 20.49
C PRO A 124 12.42 -3.24 19.01
N HIS A 125 12.02 -4.10 18.08
CA HIS A 125 12.03 -3.83 16.63
C HIS A 125 10.85 -4.51 15.93
N TYR A 126 10.65 -4.16 14.64
CA TYR A 126 9.48 -4.56 13.86
C TYR A 126 9.33 -6.08 13.74
N ASP A 127 10.41 -6.82 13.42
CA ASP A 127 10.33 -8.27 13.21
C ASP A 127 9.94 -9.01 14.49
N ALA A 128 10.50 -8.62 15.63
CA ALA A 128 10.10 -9.16 16.93
C ALA A 128 8.63 -8.83 17.27
N ALA A 129 8.16 -7.64 16.92
CA ALA A 129 6.76 -7.27 17.10
C ALA A 129 5.84 -8.10 16.19
N MET A 130 6.26 -8.40 14.97
CA MET A 130 5.52 -9.26 14.04
C MET A 130 5.43 -10.69 14.54
N ASP A 131 6.54 -11.26 15.02
CA ASP A 131 6.55 -12.63 15.55
C ASP A 131 5.70 -12.75 16.81
N ALA A 132 5.79 -11.77 17.72
CA ALA A 132 4.95 -11.71 18.90
C ALA A 132 3.46 -11.58 18.54
N ALA A 133 3.12 -10.79 17.53
CA ALA A 133 1.76 -10.65 17.02
C ALA A 133 1.19 -11.96 16.48
N LYS A 134 1.98 -12.69 15.68
CA LYS A 134 1.60 -14.01 15.16
C LYS A 134 1.39 -15.03 16.29
N ALA A 135 2.33 -15.09 17.24
CA ALA A 135 2.22 -15.98 18.40
C ALA A 135 0.99 -15.65 19.26
N PHE A 136 0.73 -14.38 19.53
CA PHE A 136 -0.44 -13.92 20.28
C PHE A 136 -1.74 -14.30 19.57
N ALA A 137 -1.82 -14.08 18.25
CA ALA A 137 -2.99 -14.46 17.45
C ALA A 137 -3.25 -15.97 17.51
N ALA A 138 -2.20 -16.80 17.33
CA ALA A 138 -2.30 -18.25 17.41
C ALA A 138 -2.78 -18.73 18.79
N ALA A 139 -2.21 -18.20 19.88
CA ALA A 139 -2.56 -18.58 21.26
C ALA A 139 -4.02 -18.23 21.62
N ARG A 140 -4.60 -17.22 21.00
CA ARG A 140 -5.98 -16.76 21.26
C ARG A 140 -6.99 -17.20 20.21
N GLY A 141 -6.55 -17.85 19.14
CA GLY A 141 -7.39 -18.15 17.97
C GLY A 141 -7.92 -16.88 17.28
N ALA A 142 -7.25 -15.74 17.49
CA ALA A 142 -7.53 -14.49 16.80
C ALA A 142 -6.94 -14.51 15.37
N MET A 143 -7.46 -13.66 14.47
CA MET A 143 -6.92 -13.59 13.11
C MET A 143 -5.75 -12.61 13.06
N TYR A 144 -4.56 -13.08 12.67
CA TYR A 144 -3.48 -12.19 12.27
C TYR A 144 -3.72 -11.65 10.86
N ILE A 145 -3.78 -10.34 10.71
CA ILE A 145 -3.95 -9.67 9.42
C ILE A 145 -2.57 -9.27 8.90
N ASN A 146 -2.09 -9.97 7.87
CA ASN A 146 -0.83 -9.67 7.21
C ASN A 146 -0.95 -8.32 6.45
N PRO A 147 0.07 -7.43 6.49
CA PRO A 147 0.01 -6.13 5.81
C PRO A 147 0.04 -6.20 4.28
N CYS A 148 0.45 -7.35 3.70
CA CYS A 148 0.75 -7.47 2.27
C CYS A 148 0.13 -8.70 1.59
N LEU A 149 -0.30 -9.72 2.34
CA LEU A 149 -0.73 -11.01 1.83
C LEU A 149 -2.11 -11.41 2.35
N GLY A 150 -2.73 -12.36 1.66
CA GLY A 150 -4.04 -12.93 1.94
C GLY A 150 -5.13 -12.42 1.01
N ASP A 151 -5.89 -13.36 0.42
CA ASP A 151 -6.86 -13.10 -0.66
C ASP A 151 -7.86 -11.98 -0.33
N MET A 152 -8.40 -11.97 0.89
CA MET A 152 -9.35 -10.92 1.29
C MET A 152 -8.72 -9.55 1.41
N LEU A 153 -7.46 -9.48 1.89
CA LEU A 153 -6.71 -8.22 1.93
C LEU A 153 -6.44 -7.71 0.51
N LEU A 154 -5.88 -8.57 -0.33
CA LEU A 154 -5.52 -8.25 -1.72
C LEU A 154 -6.76 -7.84 -2.52
N ALA A 155 -7.89 -8.54 -2.36
CA ALA A 155 -9.15 -8.20 -3.01
C ALA A 155 -9.60 -6.77 -2.67
N GLY A 156 -9.51 -6.37 -1.39
CA GLY A 156 -9.80 -5.01 -0.97
C GLY A 156 -8.85 -3.98 -1.61
N GLN A 157 -7.54 -4.26 -1.67
CA GLN A 157 -6.56 -3.38 -2.29
C GLN A 157 -6.78 -3.24 -3.81
N GLY A 158 -7.22 -4.30 -4.48
CA GLY A 158 -7.52 -4.32 -5.91
C GLY A 158 -8.64 -3.35 -6.33
N THR A 159 -9.49 -2.95 -5.38
CA THR A 159 -10.55 -1.97 -5.66
C THR A 159 -10.01 -0.61 -6.10
N VAL A 160 -8.75 -0.29 -5.82
CA VAL A 160 -8.06 0.91 -6.34
C VAL A 160 -8.00 0.86 -7.87
N ALA A 161 -7.50 -0.25 -8.43
CA ALA A 161 -7.42 -0.40 -9.89
C ALA A 161 -8.80 -0.58 -10.53
N LEU A 162 -9.75 -1.22 -9.84
CA LEU A 162 -11.11 -1.32 -10.33
C LEU A 162 -11.77 0.07 -10.50
N GLU A 163 -11.55 1.00 -9.55
CA GLU A 163 -12.02 2.38 -9.67
C GLU A 163 -11.33 3.11 -10.83
N ILE A 164 -10.00 2.94 -10.99
CA ILE A 164 -9.23 3.55 -12.09
C ILE A 164 -9.76 3.06 -13.44
N LEU A 165 -9.90 1.75 -13.65
CA LEU A 165 -10.41 1.17 -14.90
C LEU A 165 -11.84 1.58 -15.22
N GLY A 166 -12.66 1.83 -14.18
CA GLY A 166 -14.02 2.35 -14.35
C GLY A 166 -14.07 3.81 -14.82
N GLU A 167 -13.04 4.60 -14.54
CA GLU A 167 -12.93 6.01 -14.94
C GLU A 167 -12.08 6.21 -16.19
N LEU A 168 -11.10 5.32 -16.44
CA LEU A 168 -10.20 5.32 -17.60
C LEU A 168 -10.24 3.93 -18.28
N PRO A 169 -11.27 3.64 -19.07
CA PRO A 169 -11.40 2.32 -19.71
C PRO A 169 -10.32 2.06 -20.78
N ASP A 170 -9.67 3.12 -21.29
CA ASP A 170 -8.56 3.10 -22.23
C ASP A 170 -7.18 3.23 -21.57
N LEU A 171 -7.08 3.00 -20.25
CA LEU A 171 -5.82 3.03 -19.52
C LEU A 171 -4.74 2.21 -20.23
N ALA A 172 -3.57 2.83 -20.47
CA ALA A 172 -2.44 2.17 -21.10
C ALA A 172 -1.34 1.78 -20.10
N THR A 173 -1.13 2.60 -19.04
CA THR A 173 -0.10 2.34 -18.03
C THR A 173 -0.64 2.58 -16.62
N LEU A 174 -0.37 1.65 -15.71
CA LEU A 174 -0.61 1.76 -14.28
C LEU A 174 0.71 1.76 -13.53
N VAL A 175 1.00 2.82 -12.74
CA VAL A 175 2.23 2.92 -11.94
C VAL A 175 1.89 2.79 -10.46
N LEU A 176 2.54 1.83 -9.78
CA LEU A 176 2.26 1.45 -8.40
C LEU A 176 3.49 1.56 -7.51
N ASN A 177 3.29 1.98 -6.26
CA ASN A 177 4.29 1.84 -5.20
C ASN A 177 4.35 0.38 -4.75
N VAL A 178 5.53 -0.21 -4.71
CA VAL A 178 5.72 -1.64 -4.42
C VAL A 178 6.59 -1.82 -3.17
N GLY A 179 6.03 -2.47 -2.15
CA GLY A 179 6.74 -3.01 -1.00
C GLY A 179 6.61 -4.53 -0.98
N GLY A 180 5.93 -5.09 0.00
CA GLY A 180 5.63 -6.52 0.12
C GLY A 180 4.54 -7.07 -0.79
N GLY A 181 4.12 -6.35 -1.83
CA GLY A 181 3.23 -6.86 -2.87
C GLY A 181 1.72 -6.64 -2.68
N GLY A 182 1.25 -6.10 -1.55
CA GLY A 182 -0.18 -6.05 -1.26
C GLY A 182 -1.01 -5.19 -2.23
N LEU A 183 -0.56 -3.97 -2.57
CA LEU A 183 -1.24 -3.14 -3.57
C LEU A 183 -1.12 -3.76 -4.96
N LEU A 184 0.07 -4.23 -5.29
CA LEU A 184 0.38 -4.87 -6.57
C LEU A 184 -0.47 -6.11 -6.81
N GLY A 185 -0.59 -7.00 -5.82
CA GLY A 185 -1.35 -8.26 -5.94
C GLY A 185 -2.83 -8.00 -6.20
N GLY A 186 -3.43 -7.07 -5.45
CA GLY A 186 -4.82 -6.70 -5.67
C GLY A 186 -5.07 -6.02 -7.02
N CYS A 187 -4.28 -4.97 -7.34
CA CYS A 187 -4.40 -4.24 -8.61
C CYS A 187 -4.05 -5.13 -9.80
N GLY A 188 -2.99 -5.94 -9.69
CA GLY A 188 -2.57 -6.86 -10.73
C GLY A 188 -3.66 -7.90 -11.07
N ALA A 189 -4.33 -8.44 -10.07
CA ALA A 189 -5.37 -9.45 -10.28
C ALA A 189 -6.51 -8.92 -11.16
N ILE A 190 -7.03 -7.73 -10.88
CA ILE A 190 -8.11 -7.15 -11.68
C ILE A 190 -7.62 -6.68 -13.05
N VAL A 191 -6.47 -6.01 -13.12
CA VAL A 191 -5.92 -5.49 -14.39
C VAL A 191 -5.60 -6.62 -15.35
N ARG A 192 -4.90 -7.66 -14.93
CA ARG A 192 -4.53 -8.79 -15.80
C ARG A 192 -5.74 -9.55 -16.32
N ALA A 193 -6.81 -9.61 -15.52
CA ALA A 193 -8.03 -10.32 -15.91
C ALA A 193 -8.95 -9.51 -16.83
N THR A 194 -9.02 -8.18 -16.69
CA THR A 194 -10.03 -7.36 -17.37
C THR A 194 -9.44 -6.38 -18.39
N ALA A 195 -8.16 -6.02 -18.25
CA ALA A 195 -7.44 -5.11 -19.13
C ALA A 195 -5.99 -5.58 -19.34
N PRO A 196 -5.75 -6.79 -19.90
CA PRO A 196 -4.42 -7.42 -19.96
C PRO A 196 -3.40 -6.62 -20.79
N GLY A 197 -3.84 -5.68 -21.63
CA GLY A 197 -2.97 -4.78 -22.40
C GLY A 197 -2.39 -3.62 -21.58
N VAL A 198 -2.87 -3.38 -20.36
CA VAL A 198 -2.34 -2.33 -19.48
C VAL A 198 -0.97 -2.75 -18.96
N ARG A 199 0.03 -1.88 -19.18
CA ARG A 199 1.36 -2.05 -18.61
C ARG A 199 1.37 -1.67 -17.13
N ILE A 200 1.87 -2.56 -16.28
CA ILE A 200 2.01 -2.32 -14.84
C ILE A 200 3.47 -2.08 -14.51
N VAL A 201 3.77 -0.89 -13.99
CA VAL A 201 5.11 -0.49 -13.56
C VAL A 201 5.15 -0.34 -12.05
N GLY A 202 6.09 -1.03 -11.40
CA GLY A 202 6.37 -0.92 -9.98
C GLY A 202 7.45 0.12 -9.69
N ALA A 203 7.33 0.81 -8.55
CA ALA A 203 8.35 1.73 -8.06
C ALA A 203 8.68 1.47 -6.59
N GLN A 204 9.97 1.44 -6.26
CA GLN A 204 10.51 1.22 -4.90
C GLN A 204 11.63 2.21 -4.58
N SER A 205 11.96 2.35 -3.28
CA SER A 205 13.25 2.93 -2.89
C SER A 205 14.39 1.94 -3.18
N VAL A 206 15.53 2.44 -3.60
CA VAL A 206 16.77 1.64 -3.76
C VAL A 206 17.20 1.00 -2.43
N ASN A 207 16.90 1.65 -1.30
CA ASN A 207 17.23 1.17 0.04
C ASN A 207 16.36 -0.02 0.50
N THR A 208 15.20 -0.22 -0.12
CA THR A 208 14.25 -1.28 0.24
C THR A 208 13.78 -2.08 -0.98
N ALA A 209 14.67 -2.31 -1.94
CA ALA A 209 14.37 -2.90 -3.23
C ALA A 209 14.25 -4.43 -3.21
N ALA A 210 13.59 -5.02 -2.19
CA ALA A 210 13.47 -6.48 -2.06
C ALA A 210 12.77 -7.12 -3.27
N MET A 211 11.64 -6.56 -3.71
CA MET A 211 10.91 -7.06 -4.88
C MET A 211 11.75 -6.95 -6.15
N SER A 212 12.36 -5.79 -6.39
CA SER A 212 13.18 -5.55 -7.59
C SER A 212 14.37 -6.53 -7.68
N ARG A 213 15.09 -6.72 -6.56
CA ARG A 213 16.23 -7.65 -6.52
C ARG A 213 15.79 -9.10 -6.67
N SER A 214 14.68 -9.49 -6.07
CA SER A 214 14.17 -10.85 -6.14
C SER A 214 13.63 -11.18 -7.54
N LEU A 215 12.93 -10.26 -8.21
CA LEU A 215 12.51 -10.42 -9.60
C LEU A 215 13.73 -10.60 -10.54
N ALA A 216 14.75 -9.76 -10.36
CA ALA A 216 15.98 -9.87 -11.17
C ALA A 216 16.73 -11.21 -10.94
N ALA A 217 16.67 -11.74 -9.72
CA ALA A 217 17.32 -13.00 -9.35
C ALA A 217 16.46 -14.25 -9.65
N GLY A 218 15.17 -14.09 -9.92
CA GLY A 218 14.20 -15.20 -10.07
C GLY A 218 13.95 -15.99 -8.79
N ARG A 219 14.36 -15.48 -7.63
CA ARG A 219 14.19 -16.08 -6.29
C ARG A 219 14.16 -14.98 -5.24
N VAL A 220 13.63 -15.29 -4.06
CA VAL A 220 13.69 -14.36 -2.93
C VAL A 220 15.15 -14.03 -2.59
N VAL A 221 15.45 -12.74 -2.47
CA VAL A 221 16.74 -12.18 -2.06
C VAL A 221 16.52 -11.35 -0.81
N GLU A 222 17.20 -11.75 0.26
CA GLU A 222 17.24 -10.94 1.48
C GLU A 222 17.99 -9.63 1.23
N ILE A 223 17.46 -8.55 1.79
CA ILE A 223 18.06 -7.22 1.73
C ILE A 223 18.42 -6.75 3.14
N GLU A 224 19.44 -5.91 3.21
CA GLU A 224 19.74 -5.18 4.43
C GLU A 224 18.66 -4.10 4.68
N ASN A 225 18.26 -3.93 5.94
CA ASN A 225 17.34 -2.87 6.34
C ASN A 225 18.09 -1.53 6.44
N VAL A 226 18.07 -0.77 5.36
CA VAL A 226 18.68 0.56 5.29
C VAL A 226 17.59 1.63 5.52
N PRO A 227 17.88 2.70 6.26
CA PRO A 227 16.92 3.79 6.46
C PRO A 227 16.39 4.35 5.15
N THR A 228 15.08 4.62 5.09
CA THR A 228 14.40 5.11 3.90
C THR A 228 13.29 6.10 4.24
N LEU A 229 13.05 7.07 3.36
CA LEU A 229 11.86 7.92 3.37
C LEU A 229 10.59 7.09 3.06
N ALA A 230 10.74 6.02 2.30
CA ALA A 230 9.65 5.13 1.89
C ALA A 230 9.42 3.98 2.90
N ASP A 231 9.34 4.31 4.20
CA ASP A 231 9.20 3.35 5.30
C ASP A 231 8.00 2.39 5.14
N GLY A 232 6.91 2.85 4.53
CA GLY A 232 5.74 2.01 4.22
C GLY A 232 5.97 0.96 3.12
N LEU A 233 7.11 1.00 2.41
CA LEU A 233 7.51 -0.01 1.42
C LEU A 233 8.64 -0.91 1.93
N ALA A 234 9.18 -0.61 3.12
CA ALA A 234 10.29 -1.35 3.70
C ALA A 234 9.88 -2.76 4.15
N GLY A 235 10.82 -3.68 4.08
CA GLY A 235 10.69 -5.04 4.55
C GLY A 235 11.15 -6.08 3.55
N GLN A 236 11.29 -7.31 4.04
CA GLN A 236 11.56 -8.48 3.21
C GLN A 236 10.31 -8.90 2.45
N ILE A 237 10.48 -9.68 1.41
CA ILE A 237 9.40 -10.40 0.73
C ILE A 237 9.59 -11.90 0.90
N ASP A 238 8.54 -12.66 0.68
CA ASP A 238 8.55 -14.11 0.62
C ASP A 238 8.25 -14.63 -0.79
N ASP A 239 8.18 -15.96 -0.94
CA ASP A 239 7.92 -16.60 -2.23
C ASP A 239 6.53 -16.26 -2.77
N GLU A 240 5.53 -16.02 -1.91
CA GLU A 240 4.18 -15.63 -2.35
C GLU A 240 4.19 -14.21 -2.93
N ALA A 241 4.88 -13.28 -2.28
CA ALA A 241 5.05 -11.92 -2.77
C ALA A 241 5.86 -11.88 -4.08
N LEU A 242 6.89 -12.73 -4.22
CA LEU A 242 7.65 -12.86 -5.46
C LEU A 242 6.78 -13.38 -6.61
N ASP A 243 5.97 -14.42 -6.38
CA ASP A 243 5.03 -14.95 -7.36
C ASP A 243 4.03 -13.88 -7.83
N ILE A 244 3.51 -13.07 -6.90
CA ILE A 244 2.68 -11.90 -7.22
C ILE A 244 3.44 -10.94 -8.14
N GLY A 245 4.69 -10.61 -7.79
CA GLY A 245 5.53 -9.73 -8.59
C GLY A 245 5.75 -10.26 -10.01
N GLN A 246 6.11 -11.53 -10.16
CA GLN A 246 6.36 -12.18 -11.45
C GLN A 246 5.15 -12.18 -12.38
N ARG A 247 3.93 -12.27 -11.81
CA ARG A 247 2.70 -12.30 -12.59
C ARG A 247 2.13 -10.93 -12.91
N ALA A 248 2.36 -9.97 -12.03
CA ALA A 248 1.69 -8.67 -12.11
C ALA A 248 2.54 -7.57 -12.72
N ILE A 249 3.87 -7.58 -12.58
CA ILE A 249 4.75 -6.49 -13.00
C ILE A 249 5.31 -6.72 -14.40
N ASP A 250 5.24 -5.69 -15.24
CA ASP A 250 5.95 -5.66 -16.53
C ASP A 250 7.34 -5.01 -16.39
N GLU A 251 7.47 -4.04 -15.48
CA GLU A 251 8.72 -3.34 -15.19
C GLU A 251 8.74 -2.90 -13.72
N ILE A 252 9.90 -2.89 -13.10
CA ILE A 252 10.10 -2.31 -11.78
C ILE A 252 11.32 -1.40 -11.78
N VAL A 253 11.17 -0.19 -11.20
CA VAL A 253 12.23 0.81 -11.12
C VAL A 253 12.49 1.19 -9.66
N THR A 254 13.69 1.71 -9.40
CA THR A 254 14.08 2.15 -8.06
C THR A 254 14.47 3.62 -8.04
N LEU A 255 14.14 4.30 -6.94
CA LEU A 255 14.44 5.71 -6.68
C LEU A 255 15.43 5.83 -5.53
N SER A 256 16.33 6.82 -5.62
CA SER A 256 17.13 7.23 -4.48
C SER A 256 16.28 7.98 -3.45
N GLU A 257 16.79 8.08 -2.22
CA GLU A 257 16.13 8.83 -1.15
C GLU A 257 15.99 10.32 -1.51
N GLU A 258 16.97 10.88 -2.20
CA GLU A 258 16.92 12.24 -2.71
C GLU A 258 15.81 12.42 -3.76
N GLU A 259 15.67 11.49 -4.71
CA GLU A 259 14.59 11.51 -5.70
C GLU A 259 13.22 11.42 -5.03
N ILE A 260 13.07 10.59 -3.99
CA ILE A 260 11.84 10.47 -3.21
C ILE A 260 11.53 11.80 -2.49
N GLY A 261 12.52 12.38 -1.81
CA GLY A 261 12.37 13.68 -1.11
C GLY A 261 11.95 14.80 -2.06
N ARG A 262 12.61 14.91 -3.22
CA ARG A 262 12.23 15.89 -4.25
C ARG A 262 10.82 15.65 -4.79
N THR A 263 10.39 14.39 -4.90
CA THR A 263 9.04 14.07 -5.36
C THR A 263 7.97 14.46 -4.33
N ILE A 264 8.23 14.29 -3.03
CA ILE A 264 7.33 14.77 -1.97
C ILE A 264 7.14 16.29 -2.09
N ALA A 265 8.25 17.03 -2.20
CA ALA A 265 8.21 18.50 -2.37
C ALA A 265 7.48 18.91 -3.64
N TRP A 266 7.69 18.20 -4.74
CA TRP A 266 7.02 18.45 -6.02
C TRP A 266 5.51 18.21 -5.92
N LEU A 267 5.07 17.07 -5.36
CA LEU A 267 3.65 16.75 -5.16
C LEU A 267 2.94 17.81 -4.31
N TRP A 268 3.64 18.38 -3.33
CA TRP A 268 3.10 19.47 -2.53
C TRP A 268 2.95 20.76 -3.33
N ARG A 269 3.99 21.16 -4.07
CA ARG A 269 4.04 22.46 -4.77
C ARG A 269 3.17 22.49 -6.02
N GLU A 270 3.18 21.42 -6.80
CA GLU A 270 2.50 21.37 -8.10
C GLU A 270 1.08 20.80 -8.03
N GLU A 271 0.85 19.83 -7.15
CA GLU A 271 -0.41 19.10 -7.07
C GLU A 271 -1.19 19.40 -5.77
N GLY A 272 -0.62 20.13 -4.82
CA GLY A 272 -1.23 20.42 -3.51
C GLY A 272 -1.42 19.18 -2.64
N GLN A 273 -0.63 18.11 -2.89
CA GLN A 273 -0.79 16.82 -2.22
C GLN A 273 0.27 16.62 -1.14
N ARG A 274 -0.19 16.43 0.10
CA ARG A 274 0.65 15.94 1.19
C ARG A 274 0.80 14.43 1.07
N VAL A 275 2.03 13.95 0.86
CA VAL A 275 2.34 12.56 0.56
C VAL A 275 3.50 12.08 1.40
N GLU A 276 3.44 10.84 1.89
CA GLU A 276 4.58 10.16 2.52
C GLU A 276 5.53 9.57 1.48
N GLY A 277 6.76 9.21 1.89
CA GLY A 277 7.77 8.66 0.97
C GLY A 277 7.30 7.42 0.22
N ALA A 278 6.60 6.52 0.91
CA ALA A 278 6.02 5.33 0.30
C ALA A 278 4.96 5.66 -0.78
N GLY A 279 4.22 6.75 -0.59
CA GLY A 279 3.21 7.23 -1.54
C GLY A 279 3.80 7.97 -2.74
N ALA A 280 5.02 8.47 -2.63
CA ALA A 280 5.68 9.31 -3.64
C ALA A 280 6.43 8.51 -4.71
N CYS A 281 6.88 7.27 -4.43
CA CYS A 281 7.77 6.52 -5.34
C CYS A 281 7.22 6.37 -6.75
N ALA A 282 5.93 6.05 -6.92
CA ALA A 282 5.32 5.87 -8.24
C ALA A 282 5.34 7.18 -9.07
N THR A 283 5.02 8.31 -8.44
CA THR A 283 5.12 9.62 -9.09
C THR A 283 6.57 9.98 -9.40
N GLY A 284 7.48 9.70 -8.48
CA GLY A 284 8.91 9.93 -8.66
C GLY A 284 9.50 9.17 -9.84
N ALA A 285 9.05 7.95 -10.09
CA ALA A 285 9.49 7.14 -11.23
C ALA A 285 9.19 7.81 -12.59
N VAL A 286 8.07 8.53 -12.68
CA VAL A 286 7.71 9.31 -13.86
C VAL A 286 8.50 10.61 -13.93
N LEU A 287 8.53 11.39 -12.84
CA LEU A 287 9.22 12.68 -12.77
C LEU A 287 10.72 12.59 -13.06
N THR A 288 11.37 11.54 -12.56
CA THR A 288 12.82 11.33 -12.72
C THR A 288 13.16 10.57 -14.00
N ARG A 289 12.15 10.28 -14.84
CA ARG A 289 12.30 9.54 -16.11
C ARG A 289 12.95 8.16 -15.95
N LYS A 290 12.74 7.51 -14.79
CA LYS A 290 13.15 6.11 -14.61
C LYS A 290 12.35 5.17 -15.49
N ILE A 291 11.12 5.50 -15.79
CA ILE A 291 10.30 4.86 -16.82
C ILE A 291 10.63 5.57 -18.14
N GLN A 292 11.35 4.88 -19.04
CA GLN A 292 11.86 5.50 -20.28
C GLN A 292 10.76 5.93 -21.23
N SER A 293 9.69 5.18 -21.32
CA SER A 293 8.50 5.52 -22.11
C SER A 293 7.23 5.14 -21.34
N ILE A 294 6.32 6.07 -21.21
CA ILE A 294 5.04 5.86 -20.58
C ILE A 294 3.94 5.96 -21.63
N ALA A 295 3.25 4.86 -21.90
CA ALA A 295 2.07 4.88 -22.75
C ALA A 295 0.91 5.55 -22.00
N THR A 296 0.21 6.45 -22.67
CA THR A 296 -0.90 7.20 -22.10
C THR A 296 -2.24 6.83 -22.74
N PRO A 297 -3.38 6.93 -22.05
CA PRO A 297 -3.54 7.46 -20.70
C PRO A 297 -2.82 6.63 -19.64
N ALA A 298 -2.21 7.28 -18.64
CA ALA A 298 -1.53 6.62 -17.56
C ALA A 298 -2.13 7.02 -16.20
N ALA A 299 -2.19 6.08 -15.26
CA ALA A 299 -2.60 6.34 -13.88
C ALA A 299 -1.46 6.02 -12.91
N ILE A 300 -1.21 6.90 -11.97
CA ILE A 300 -0.20 6.78 -10.92
C ILE A 300 -0.92 6.73 -9.58
N VAL A 301 -0.64 5.73 -8.75
CA VAL A 301 -1.27 5.65 -7.42
C VAL A 301 -0.42 6.39 -6.39
N VAL A 302 -0.97 7.47 -5.82
CA VAL A 302 -0.44 8.16 -4.64
C VAL A 302 -0.97 7.43 -3.41
N SER A 303 -0.22 6.45 -2.92
CA SER A 303 -0.75 5.37 -2.08
C SER A 303 -1.01 5.75 -0.61
N GLY A 304 -0.42 6.86 -0.10
CA GLY A 304 -0.63 7.33 1.26
C GLY A 304 0.02 8.69 1.54
N GLY A 305 -0.46 9.35 2.60
CA GLY A 305 -0.05 10.68 3.01
C GLY A 305 0.28 10.83 4.50
N ASN A 306 0.40 9.73 5.26
CA ASN A 306 0.63 9.74 6.71
C ASN A 306 2.12 9.99 7.05
N ILE A 307 2.61 11.18 6.73
CA ILE A 307 3.96 11.62 7.03
C ILE A 307 3.98 12.50 8.30
N ASP A 308 5.03 12.35 9.10
CA ASP A 308 5.28 13.22 10.26
C ASP A 308 5.42 14.68 9.83
N GLU A 309 4.85 15.62 10.62
CA GLU A 309 4.81 17.05 10.30
C GLU A 309 6.21 17.64 10.12
N THR A 310 7.07 17.43 11.12
CA THR A 310 8.43 17.97 11.11
C THR A 310 9.24 17.43 9.92
N LYS A 311 9.09 16.13 9.64
CA LYS A 311 9.73 15.50 8.48
C LYS A 311 9.19 16.07 7.17
N PHE A 312 7.87 16.26 7.07
CA PHE A 312 7.26 16.85 5.87
C PHE A 312 7.76 18.27 5.64
N GLU A 313 7.69 19.14 6.66
CA GLU A 313 8.18 20.52 6.58
C GLU A 313 9.64 20.60 6.14
N SER A 314 10.49 19.71 6.66
CA SER A 314 11.91 19.66 6.28
C SER A 314 12.16 19.28 4.81
N LEU A 315 11.23 18.56 4.19
CA LEU A 315 11.34 18.13 2.80
C LEU A 315 10.79 19.15 1.80
N ILE A 316 9.83 19.99 2.22
CA ILE A 316 9.18 20.97 1.33
C ILE A 316 9.77 22.38 1.44
N ALA A 317 10.64 22.62 2.43
CA ALA A 317 11.33 23.91 2.69
C ALA A 317 12.34 24.31 1.55
#